data_13819871e470fac52c4994e78a7df69a
#
_entry.id   13819871e470fac52c4994e78a7df69a
#
_cell.length_a   1.000
_cell.length_b   1.000
_cell.length_c   1.000
_cell.angle_alpha   90.00
_cell.angle_beta   90.00
_cell.angle_gamma   90.00
#
_symmetry.space_group_name_H-M   'P 1'
#
loop_
_entity.id
_entity.type
_entity.pdbx_description
1 polymer ?
#
loop_
_entity_poly.entity_id
_entity_poly.type
_entity_poly.pdbx_seq_one_letter_code
_entity_poly.pdbx_strand_id
1 'polypeptide(L)'
;MSIAIIIGTHGAAAEQLLKTAEMLLGEQSNVAYIDFVPGENAETLIEKYNERLTHLDTSKGVIFLVDTWGGSPFNAASRIVTDKEHYEVITGVNVPMLVETFMARDDDPSFDELVALALETGREGVRALRAKEPEAAKPQPKPAAPKAPQAPMSPEDHMKIGLARIDDRL
;
A
#
# COMPACT_ATOMS: atom_id res chain seq x y z
N MET A 1 4.94 -10.08 21.70
CA MET A 1 5.44 -8.99 20.83
C MET A 1 4.67 -9.04 19.54
N SER A 2 4.02 -7.96 19.12
CA SER A 2 3.17 -7.89 17.94
C SER A 2 3.80 -7.01 16.85
N ILE A 3 3.39 -7.17 15.58
CA ILE A 3 3.80 -6.30 14.48
C ILE A 3 3.41 -4.86 14.82
N ALA A 4 4.34 -3.91 14.67
CA ALA A 4 4.10 -2.50 14.95
C ALA A 4 3.18 -1.87 13.88
N ILE A 5 2.31 -0.95 14.29
CA ILE A 5 1.45 -0.22 13.36
C ILE A 5 1.61 1.28 13.58
N ILE A 6 1.79 2.02 12.49
CA ILE A 6 1.78 3.48 12.51
C ILE A 6 0.68 3.98 11.57
N ILE A 7 -0.26 4.73 12.11
CA ILE A 7 -1.32 5.38 11.34
C ILE A 7 -0.84 6.77 10.96
N GLY A 8 -0.80 7.11 9.67
CA GLY A 8 -0.34 8.42 9.20
C GLY A 8 -1.33 9.05 8.22
N THR A 9 -1.87 10.21 8.54
CA THR A 9 -2.89 10.86 7.70
C THR A 9 -2.67 12.36 7.54
N HIS A 10 -3.26 12.94 6.52
CA HIS A 10 -3.43 14.39 6.44
C HIS A 10 -4.35 14.88 7.56
N GLY A 11 -4.08 16.08 8.08
CA GLY A 11 -4.84 16.66 9.18
C GLY A 11 -4.70 15.85 10.47
N ALA A 12 -5.73 15.81 11.29
CA ALA A 12 -5.77 15.13 12.57
C ALA A 12 -6.55 13.80 12.55
N ALA A 13 -6.70 13.18 11.39
CA ALA A 13 -7.52 11.98 11.24
C ALA A 13 -6.84 10.74 11.86
N ALA A 14 -5.51 10.65 11.85
CA ALA A 14 -4.79 9.48 12.36
C ALA A 14 -5.07 9.24 13.85
N GLU A 15 -4.99 10.28 14.67
CA GLU A 15 -5.32 10.20 16.09
C GLU A 15 -6.76 9.75 16.32
N GLN A 16 -7.71 10.31 15.57
CA GLN A 16 -9.13 10.00 15.73
C GLN A 16 -9.49 8.60 15.24
N LEU A 17 -8.85 8.12 14.19
CA LEU A 17 -9.00 6.73 13.73
C LEU A 17 -8.51 5.73 14.78
N LEU A 18 -7.35 5.99 15.39
CA LEU A 18 -6.84 5.16 16.48
C LEU A 18 -7.82 5.17 17.66
N LYS A 19 -8.24 6.33 18.13
CA LYS A 19 -9.21 6.46 19.24
C LYS A 19 -10.53 5.75 18.94
N THR A 20 -10.99 5.79 17.69
CA THR A 20 -12.21 5.09 17.29
C THR A 20 -12.04 3.57 17.37
N ALA A 21 -10.93 3.04 16.88
CA ALA A 21 -10.63 1.62 16.99
C ALA A 21 -10.48 1.19 18.46
N GLU A 22 -9.79 1.98 19.28
CA GLU A 22 -9.62 1.72 20.71
C GLU A 22 -10.93 1.81 21.51
N MET A 23 -11.87 2.63 21.07
CA MET A 23 -13.22 2.64 21.66
C MET A 23 -13.93 1.30 21.48
N LEU A 24 -13.65 0.59 20.39
CA LEU A 24 -14.26 -0.71 20.07
C LEU A 24 -13.52 -1.89 20.71
N LEU A 25 -12.20 -1.81 20.81
CA LEU A 25 -11.34 -2.95 21.17
C LEU A 25 -10.58 -2.77 22.49
N GLY A 26 -10.55 -1.56 23.05
CA GLY A 26 -9.66 -1.17 24.13
C GLY A 26 -8.31 -0.65 23.61
N GLU A 27 -7.47 -0.20 24.52
CA GLU A 27 -6.14 0.36 24.25
C GLU A 27 -5.26 -0.61 23.47
N GLN A 28 -4.59 -0.11 22.45
CA GLN A 28 -3.75 -0.89 21.54
C GLN A 28 -2.26 -0.68 21.83
N SER A 29 -1.56 -1.74 22.20
CA SER A 29 -0.11 -1.71 22.38
C SER A 29 0.64 -1.72 21.05
N ASN A 30 1.86 -1.22 21.01
CA ASN A 30 2.74 -1.20 19.84
C ASN A 30 2.12 -0.53 18.61
N VAL A 31 1.37 0.56 18.84
CA VAL A 31 0.70 1.39 17.83
C VAL A 31 1.06 2.85 18.06
N ALA A 32 1.27 3.57 16.99
CA ALA A 32 1.46 5.02 16.99
C ALA A 32 0.61 5.70 15.93
N TYR A 33 0.38 6.99 16.08
CA TYR A 33 -0.25 7.82 15.05
C TYR A 33 0.61 9.04 14.73
N ILE A 34 0.44 9.56 13.52
CA ILE A 34 1.07 10.79 13.04
C ILE A 34 0.08 11.59 12.22
N ASP A 35 -0.15 12.80 12.67
CA ASP A 35 -0.93 13.80 11.97
C ASP A 35 -0.02 14.69 11.12
N PHE A 36 -0.39 14.91 9.87
CA PHE A 36 0.28 15.83 8.97
C PHE A 36 -0.50 17.14 8.89
N VAL A 37 0.04 18.18 9.50
CA VAL A 37 -0.66 19.47 9.65
C VAL A 37 -0.10 20.56 8.71
N PRO A 38 -0.86 21.63 8.43
CA PRO A 38 -0.39 22.73 7.60
C PRO A 38 0.95 23.30 8.07
N GLY A 39 1.86 23.53 7.14
CA GLY A 39 3.23 24.04 7.42
C GLY A 39 4.28 22.95 7.53
N GLU A 40 3.91 21.70 7.57
CA GLU A 40 4.83 20.56 7.52
C GLU A 40 5.12 20.12 6.08
N ASN A 41 6.19 19.35 5.90
CA ASN A 41 6.61 18.78 4.62
C ASN A 41 6.99 17.29 4.78
N ALA A 42 7.44 16.65 3.70
CA ALA A 42 7.80 15.23 3.73
C ALA A 42 8.98 14.94 4.68
N GLU A 43 9.93 15.83 4.80
CA GLU A 43 11.09 15.70 5.69
C GLU A 43 10.64 15.70 7.16
N THR A 44 9.76 16.63 7.54
CA THR A 44 9.16 16.68 8.89
C THR A 44 8.42 15.38 9.21
N LEU A 45 7.69 14.82 8.24
CA LEU A 45 7.00 13.54 8.41
C LEU A 45 7.96 12.37 8.62
N ILE A 46 9.06 12.32 7.86
CA ILE A 46 10.09 11.29 8.03
C ILE A 46 10.69 11.36 9.43
N GLU A 47 10.98 12.56 9.94
CA GLU A 47 11.47 12.75 11.30
C GLU A 47 10.46 12.24 12.35
N LYS A 48 9.18 12.59 12.21
CA LYS A 48 8.11 12.12 13.08
C LYS A 48 7.97 10.59 13.05
N TYR A 49 8.00 9.98 11.86
CA TYR A 49 7.95 8.52 11.72
C TYR A 49 9.14 7.85 12.40
N ASN A 50 10.35 8.35 12.18
CA ASN A 50 11.55 7.81 12.79
C ASN A 50 11.52 7.96 14.32
N GLU A 51 11.04 9.08 14.85
CA GLU A 51 10.83 9.27 16.29
C GLU A 51 9.88 8.20 16.84
N ARG A 52 8.73 7.98 16.22
CA ARG A 52 7.77 6.96 16.68
C ARG A 52 8.36 5.55 16.62
N LEU A 53 9.11 5.23 15.58
CA LEU A 53 9.79 3.93 15.46
C LEU A 53 10.76 3.64 16.60
N THR A 54 11.36 4.66 17.23
CA THR A 54 12.25 4.46 18.39
C THR A 54 11.50 4.01 19.65
N HIS A 55 10.18 4.23 19.71
CA HIS A 55 9.33 3.86 20.84
C HIS A 55 8.51 2.59 20.61
N LEU A 56 8.58 2.01 19.41
CA LEU A 56 7.86 0.79 19.05
C LEU A 56 8.81 -0.41 19.01
N ASP A 57 8.26 -1.58 19.32
CA ASP A 57 8.96 -2.83 19.05
C ASP A 57 8.78 -3.21 17.58
N THR A 58 9.83 -3.06 16.79
CA THR A 58 9.85 -3.32 15.36
C THR A 58 10.40 -4.70 14.99
N SER A 59 10.62 -5.57 15.97
CA SER A 59 11.28 -6.88 15.76
C SER A 59 10.50 -7.82 14.84
N LYS A 60 9.18 -7.69 14.77
CA LYS A 60 8.29 -8.46 13.89
C LYS A 60 7.85 -7.71 12.63
N GLY A 61 8.36 -6.52 12.42
CA GLY A 61 8.02 -5.67 11.29
C GLY A 61 7.12 -4.49 11.65
N VAL A 62 6.87 -3.63 10.65
CA VAL A 62 6.08 -2.40 10.78
C VAL A 62 5.13 -2.24 9.60
N ILE A 63 3.88 -1.97 9.88
CA ILE A 63 2.89 -1.60 8.85
C ILE A 63 2.50 -0.14 9.05
N PHE A 64 2.73 0.68 8.01
CA PHE A 64 2.22 2.04 7.93
C PHE A 64 0.84 2.02 7.26
N LEU A 65 -0.18 2.49 7.96
CA LEU A 65 -1.53 2.64 7.45
C LEU A 65 -1.79 4.11 7.17
N VAL A 66 -1.86 4.49 5.90
CA VAL A 66 -2.00 5.89 5.49
C VAL A 66 -3.31 6.13 4.73
N ASP A 67 -3.72 7.39 4.65
CA ASP A 67 -5.01 7.74 4.06
C ASP A 67 -5.04 7.63 2.54
N THR A 68 -4.08 8.23 1.82
CA THR A 68 -4.12 8.32 0.36
C THR A 68 -2.83 7.87 -0.32
N TRP A 69 -3.00 7.24 -1.48
CA TRP A 69 -1.88 6.89 -2.36
C TRP A 69 -1.19 8.16 -2.89
N GLY A 70 0.14 8.23 -2.81
CA GLY A 70 0.92 9.33 -3.36
C GLY A 70 0.88 10.64 -2.55
N GLY A 71 0.13 10.70 -1.45
CA GLY A 71 0.15 11.83 -0.53
C GLY A 71 1.43 11.92 0.30
N SER A 72 1.63 13.04 1.02
CA SER A 72 2.84 13.24 1.83
C SER A 72 3.05 12.16 2.89
N PRO A 73 2.01 11.68 3.63
CA PRO A 73 2.17 10.55 4.55
C PRO A 73 2.66 9.27 3.86
N PHE A 74 2.10 8.94 2.68
CA PHE A 74 2.54 7.81 1.88
C PHE A 74 3.98 7.97 1.41
N ASN A 75 4.33 9.10 0.81
CA ASN A 75 5.67 9.34 0.26
C ASN A 75 6.74 9.29 1.34
N ALA A 76 6.47 9.83 2.53
CA ALA A 76 7.39 9.78 3.66
C ALA A 76 7.58 8.34 4.18
N ALA A 77 6.48 7.59 4.36
CA ALA A 77 6.53 6.19 4.78
C ALA A 77 7.27 5.32 3.75
N SER A 78 7.00 5.52 2.45
CA SER A 78 7.64 4.77 1.35
C SER A 78 9.17 4.90 1.35
N ARG A 79 9.70 6.06 1.71
CA ARG A 79 11.16 6.26 1.84
C ARG A 79 11.75 5.45 3.00
N ILE A 80 10.97 5.24 4.06
CA ILE A 80 11.42 4.47 5.23
C ILE A 80 11.43 2.98 4.95
N VAL A 81 10.46 2.46 4.19
CA VAL A 81 10.30 1.02 3.95
C VAL A 81 11.18 0.47 2.84
N THR A 82 11.75 1.31 1.96
CA THR A 82 12.39 0.93 0.68
C THR A 82 13.44 -0.19 0.83
N ASP A 83 14.24 -0.17 1.89
CA ASP A 83 15.33 -1.14 2.09
C ASP A 83 15.12 -2.02 3.33
N LYS A 84 13.87 -2.19 3.77
CA LYS A 84 13.56 -2.93 5.00
C LYS A 84 12.65 -4.12 4.72
N GLU A 85 13.09 -5.29 5.16
CA GLU A 85 12.24 -6.48 5.21
C GLU A 85 11.15 -6.31 6.29
N HIS A 86 9.96 -6.85 6.03
CA HIS A 86 8.80 -6.77 6.92
C HIS A 86 8.40 -5.34 7.29
N TYR A 87 8.53 -4.42 6.32
CA TYR A 87 7.97 -3.07 6.40
C TYR A 87 7.07 -2.84 5.19
N GLU A 88 5.85 -2.36 5.41
CA GLU A 88 4.88 -2.14 4.33
C GLU A 88 4.10 -0.85 4.53
N VAL A 89 3.62 -0.26 3.44
CA VAL A 89 2.74 0.91 3.44
C VAL A 89 1.42 0.55 2.78
N ILE A 90 0.34 0.56 3.54
CA ILE A 90 -1.02 0.31 3.05
C ILE A 90 -1.79 1.62 3.05
N THR A 91 -2.44 1.94 1.94
CA THR A 91 -3.26 3.14 1.78
C THR A 91 -4.75 2.86 1.92
N GLY A 92 -5.53 3.92 2.15
CA GLY A 92 -6.97 3.79 2.31
C GLY A 92 -7.39 3.33 3.70
N VAL A 93 -6.59 3.67 4.74
CA VAL A 93 -6.88 3.32 6.13
C VAL A 93 -8.33 3.67 6.50
N ASN A 94 -9.01 2.73 7.08
CA ASN A 94 -10.40 2.86 7.55
C ASN A 94 -10.63 2.03 8.82
N VAL A 95 -11.74 2.29 9.50
CA VAL A 95 -12.04 1.66 10.79
C VAL A 95 -12.14 0.13 10.68
N PRO A 96 -12.84 -0.47 9.70
CA PRO A 96 -12.84 -1.93 9.54
C PRO A 96 -11.44 -2.53 9.40
N MET A 97 -10.56 -1.92 8.59
CA MET A 97 -9.17 -2.34 8.46
C MET A 97 -8.45 -2.34 9.83
N LEU A 98 -8.59 -1.26 10.59
CA LEU A 98 -7.93 -1.13 11.90
C LEU A 98 -8.43 -2.18 12.88
N VAL A 99 -9.75 -2.36 12.98
CA VAL A 99 -10.36 -3.29 13.93
C VAL A 99 -9.89 -4.72 13.67
N GLU A 100 -10.01 -5.20 12.44
CA GLU A 100 -9.60 -6.57 12.09
C GLU A 100 -8.09 -6.77 12.20
N THR A 101 -7.29 -5.78 11.80
CA THR A 101 -5.83 -5.86 11.91
C THR A 101 -5.39 -5.90 13.37
N PHE A 102 -5.99 -5.10 14.25
CA PHE A 102 -5.65 -5.10 15.67
C PHE A 102 -6.04 -6.40 16.36
N MET A 103 -7.22 -6.93 16.06
CA MET A 103 -7.66 -8.24 16.61
C MET A 103 -6.74 -9.37 16.14
N ALA A 104 -6.40 -9.43 14.86
CA ALA A 104 -5.59 -10.50 14.31
C ALA A 104 -4.15 -10.51 14.85
N ARG A 105 -3.60 -9.36 15.29
CA ARG A 105 -2.25 -9.30 15.88
C ARG A 105 -2.11 -10.13 17.16
N ASP A 106 -3.21 -10.37 17.89
CA ASP A 106 -3.19 -11.13 19.13
C ASP A 106 -2.94 -12.63 18.88
N ASP A 107 -3.27 -13.12 17.68
CA ASP A 107 -3.05 -14.50 17.25
C ASP A 107 -1.64 -14.76 16.67
N ASP A 108 -0.75 -13.78 16.75
CA ASP A 108 0.65 -13.85 16.31
C ASP A 108 0.83 -14.25 14.81
N PRO A 109 0.14 -13.61 13.87
CA PRO A 109 0.24 -13.92 12.46
C PRO A 109 1.64 -13.60 11.90
N SER A 110 1.99 -14.21 10.77
CA SER A 110 3.12 -13.75 9.99
C SER A 110 2.88 -12.34 9.43
N PHE A 111 3.96 -11.64 9.07
CA PHE A 111 3.87 -10.29 8.51
C PHE A 111 3.00 -10.26 7.24
N ASP A 112 3.21 -11.19 6.32
CA ASP A 112 2.48 -11.27 5.05
C ASP A 112 0.99 -11.57 5.24
N GLU A 113 0.64 -12.44 6.21
CA GLU A 113 -0.75 -12.72 6.57
C GLU A 113 -1.45 -11.47 7.10
N LEU A 114 -0.80 -10.70 7.97
CA LEU A 114 -1.40 -9.48 8.51
C LEU A 114 -1.56 -8.40 7.43
N VAL A 115 -0.60 -8.24 6.53
CA VAL A 115 -0.70 -7.33 5.37
C VAL A 115 -1.86 -7.74 4.47
N ALA A 116 -1.99 -9.02 4.14
CA ALA A 116 -3.08 -9.53 3.30
C ALA A 116 -4.45 -9.29 3.96
N LEU A 117 -4.58 -9.57 5.25
CA LEU A 117 -5.81 -9.32 6.01
C LEU A 117 -6.19 -7.82 6.01
N ALA A 118 -5.24 -6.95 6.29
CA ALA A 118 -5.49 -5.50 6.29
C ALA A 118 -6.01 -5.00 4.92
N LEU A 119 -5.43 -5.48 3.83
CA LEU A 119 -5.88 -5.14 2.47
C LEU A 119 -7.29 -5.67 2.19
N GLU A 120 -7.59 -6.91 2.54
CA GLU A 120 -8.90 -7.54 2.33
C GLU A 120 -9.98 -6.82 3.14
N THR A 121 -9.80 -6.71 4.44
CA THR A 121 -10.80 -6.12 5.35
C THR A 121 -11.03 -4.64 5.08
N GLY A 122 -9.99 -3.90 4.70
CA GLY A 122 -10.11 -2.50 4.28
C GLY A 122 -10.99 -2.33 3.04
N ARG A 123 -10.85 -3.21 2.05
CA ARG A 123 -11.68 -3.21 0.84
C ARG A 123 -13.11 -3.64 1.13
N GLU A 124 -13.30 -4.69 1.90
CA GLU A 124 -14.62 -5.21 2.27
C GLU A 124 -15.39 -4.28 3.20
N GLY A 125 -14.70 -3.36 3.90
CA GLY A 125 -15.32 -2.35 4.75
C GLY A 125 -16.18 -1.32 4.00
N VAL A 126 -16.03 -1.20 2.69
CA VAL A 126 -16.82 -0.29 1.84
C VAL A 126 -18.03 -1.04 1.30
N ARG A 127 -19.19 -0.83 1.92
CA ARG A 127 -20.43 -1.56 1.58
C ARG A 127 -21.62 -0.61 1.45
N ALA A 128 -22.55 -0.97 0.60
CA ALA A 128 -23.83 -0.26 0.48
C ALA A 128 -24.98 -1.20 0.96
N LEU A 129 -25.85 -0.68 1.81
CA LEU A 129 -26.96 -1.45 2.40
C LEU A 129 -27.84 -2.16 1.37
N ARG A 130 -28.07 -1.57 0.22
CA ARG A 130 -29.03 -2.04 -0.80
C ARG A 130 -28.37 -2.41 -2.14
N ALA A 131 -27.12 -2.10 -2.38
CA ALA A 131 -26.44 -2.51 -3.58
C ALA A 131 -26.05 -3.99 -3.46
N LYS A 132 -26.30 -4.78 -4.52
CA LYS A 132 -25.66 -6.09 -4.64
C LYS A 132 -24.15 -5.85 -4.73
N GLU A 133 -23.37 -6.61 -3.98
CA GLU A 133 -21.92 -6.60 -4.16
C GLU A 133 -21.60 -6.87 -5.63
N PRO A 134 -20.69 -6.12 -6.24
CA PRO A 134 -20.22 -6.48 -7.58
C PRO A 134 -19.67 -7.90 -7.49
N GLU A 135 -20.17 -8.77 -8.36
CA GLU A 135 -19.64 -10.13 -8.52
C GLU A 135 -18.12 -10.03 -8.60
N ALA A 136 -17.40 -10.70 -7.71
CA ALA A 136 -15.95 -10.60 -7.59
C ALA A 136 -15.34 -10.64 -8.98
N ALA A 137 -14.67 -9.57 -9.38
CA ALA A 137 -14.09 -9.46 -10.72
C ALA A 137 -13.21 -10.69 -10.94
N LYS A 138 -13.57 -11.54 -11.89
CA LYS A 138 -12.74 -12.66 -12.32
C LYS A 138 -11.33 -12.13 -12.52
N PRO A 139 -10.29 -12.80 -12.04
CA PRO A 139 -8.92 -12.33 -12.16
C PRO A 139 -8.67 -11.92 -13.60
N GLN A 140 -8.38 -10.65 -13.82
CA GLN A 140 -8.00 -10.17 -15.15
C GLN A 140 -6.76 -10.96 -15.56
N PRO A 141 -6.74 -11.51 -16.79
CA PRO A 141 -5.55 -12.19 -17.28
C PRO A 141 -4.38 -11.22 -17.15
N LYS A 142 -3.31 -11.69 -16.50
CA LYS A 142 -2.07 -10.93 -16.36
C LYS A 142 -1.73 -10.29 -17.70
N PRO A 143 -1.43 -8.98 -17.78
CA PRO A 143 -0.97 -8.38 -19.02
C PRO A 143 0.19 -9.23 -19.55
N ALA A 144 0.10 -9.62 -20.82
CA ALA A 144 1.16 -10.39 -21.45
C ALA A 144 2.49 -9.66 -21.22
N ALA A 145 3.51 -10.39 -20.81
CA ALA A 145 4.85 -9.85 -20.63
C ALA A 145 5.24 -9.06 -21.88
N PRO A 146 5.89 -7.89 -21.77
CA PRO A 146 6.35 -7.13 -22.92
C PRO A 146 7.18 -8.07 -23.79
N LYS A 147 6.80 -8.18 -25.07
CA LYS A 147 7.58 -8.96 -26.04
C LYS A 147 9.02 -8.47 -25.96
N ALA A 148 9.95 -9.40 -25.79
CA ALA A 148 11.36 -9.12 -25.86
C ALA A 148 11.67 -8.23 -27.09
N PRO A 149 12.60 -7.26 -27.00
CA PRO A 149 12.96 -6.44 -28.12
C PRO A 149 13.37 -7.36 -29.27
N GLN A 150 12.68 -7.20 -30.42
CA GLN A 150 13.04 -7.93 -31.61
C GLN A 150 14.48 -7.54 -31.96
N ALA A 151 15.30 -8.55 -32.22
CA ALA A 151 16.67 -8.36 -32.69
C ALA A 151 16.66 -7.41 -33.92
N PRO A 152 17.66 -6.53 -34.09
CA PRO A 152 17.72 -5.65 -35.24
C PRO A 152 17.68 -6.48 -36.52
N MET A 153 16.77 -6.10 -37.41
CA MET A 153 16.58 -6.76 -38.73
C MET A 153 17.93 -6.77 -39.49
N SER A 154 18.23 -7.90 -40.10
CA SER A 154 19.43 -8.02 -40.92
C SER A 154 19.36 -7.10 -42.18
N PRO A 155 20.50 -6.69 -42.74
CA PRO A 155 20.51 -5.90 -43.96
C PRO A 155 19.74 -6.54 -45.13
N GLU A 156 19.62 -7.88 -45.19
CA GLU A 156 18.88 -8.62 -46.21
C GLU A 156 17.36 -8.49 -46.05
N ASP A 157 16.86 -8.34 -44.84
CA ASP A 157 15.44 -8.15 -44.56
C ASP A 157 14.97 -6.74 -44.95
N HIS A 158 15.84 -5.75 -44.83
CA HIS A 158 15.56 -4.39 -45.34
C HIS A 158 15.45 -4.35 -46.85
N MET A 159 16.21 -5.16 -47.56
CA MET A 159 16.19 -5.21 -49.03
C MET A 159 14.89 -5.84 -49.58
N LYS A 160 14.35 -6.86 -48.90
CA LYS A 160 13.09 -7.50 -49.26
C LYS A 160 11.86 -6.58 -49.10
N ILE A 161 11.86 -5.75 -48.07
CA ILE A 161 10.78 -4.80 -47.82
C ILE A 161 10.82 -3.65 -48.86
N GLY A 162 12.03 -3.25 -49.30
CA GLY A 162 12.22 -2.24 -50.35
C GLY A 162 11.70 -2.71 -51.74
N LEU A 163 11.91 -3.97 -52.09
CA LEU A 163 11.46 -4.57 -53.35
C LEU A 163 9.92 -4.77 -53.43
N ALA A 164 9.29 -5.13 -52.32
CA ALA A 164 7.84 -5.32 -52.25
C ALA A 164 7.04 -4.01 -52.43
N ARG A 165 7.65 -2.84 -52.21
CA ARG A 165 7.05 -1.52 -52.38
C ARG A 165 7.13 -0.96 -53.77
N ILE A 166 7.86 -1.61 -54.68
CA ILE A 166 8.04 -1.16 -56.07
C ILE A 166 7.01 -1.83 -56.99
N ASP A 167 6.52 -3.02 -56.66
CA ASP A 167 5.57 -3.76 -57.48
C ASP A 167 4.11 -3.27 -57.39
N ASP A 168 3.76 -2.48 -56.38
CA ASP A 168 2.39 -1.94 -56.22
C ASP A 168 2.17 -0.57 -56.92
N ARG A 169 3.07 -0.15 -57.84
CA ARG A 169 2.98 1.14 -58.58
C ARG A 169 3.16 1.03 -60.12
N LEU A 170 2.74 -0.08 -60.70
CA LEU A 170 2.60 -0.15 -62.16
C LEU A 170 1.18 -0.60 -62.55
#